data_54d56322b4871d3c0bd6d2e4b4c7148c
#
_entry.id   54d56322b4871d3c0bd6d2e4b4c7148c
#
_cell.length_a   1.000
_cell.length_b   1.000
_cell.length_c   1.000
_cell.angle_alpha   90.00
_cell.angle_beta   90.00
_cell.angle_gamma   90.00
#
_symmetry.space_group_name_H-M   'P 1'
#
loop_
_entity.id
_entity.type
_entity.pdbx_description
1 polymer ?
#
loop_
_entity_poly.entity_id
_entity_poly.type
_entity_poly.pdbx_seq_one_letter_code
_entity_poly.pdbx_strand_id
1 'polypeptide(L)'
;LRALGVRQQQGSAVTEDEIHAVLAEGTSAGVIEQHEHQMVRNVFRLDDRRLSSLMIPRADIEWLEASFSVAEALQKVAAAGALNLVHSWYPVCRNSLDDVVGVMSVAHLLRLGPAHVGTLGQEATAAVFVPEALTGMELLEQFRARAGRLVFVVDEYGVVQGLMTPRDLLEAITGELQPGMQTDAWAHERPDGIWELDGLMPVSELRARLGIRELPDEERGLYNTVAGLLMAVSGHLPSVGEHIDCAGWCFEVTALEG
;
A
#
# COMPACT_ATOMS: atom_id res chain seq x y z
N LEU A 1 3.43 67.37 -12.32
CA LEU A 1 2.81 66.06 -12.03
C LEU A 1 3.92 64.99 -12.01
N ARG A 2 4.38 64.57 -10.79
CA ARG A 2 5.29 63.44 -10.61
C ARG A 2 4.45 62.16 -10.51
N ALA A 3 4.61 61.25 -11.45
CA ALA A 3 4.03 59.90 -11.37
C ALA A 3 4.82 59.09 -10.33
N LEU A 4 4.18 58.73 -9.25
CA LEU A 4 4.67 57.74 -8.26
C LEU A 4 4.42 56.35 -8.89
N GLY A 5 5.49 55.72 -9.38
CA GLY A 5 5.47 54.33 -9.79
C GLY A 5 5.32 53.41 -8.60
N VAL A 6 4.15 52.83 -8.40
CA VAL A 6 3.94 51.71 -7.49
C VAL A 6 4.53 50.47 -8.17
N ARG A 7 5.68 50.01 -7.68
CA ARG A 7 6.19 48.68 -8.01
C ARG A 7 5.36 47.66 -7.19
N GLN A 8 4.58 46.86 -7.89
CA GLN A 8 4.02 45.65 -7.37
C GLN A 8 5.21 44.75 -7.01
N GLN A 9 5.46 44.55 -5.70
CA GLN A 9 6.34 43.49 -5.24
C GLN A 9 5.71 42.18 -5.77
N GLN A 10 6.36 41.56 -6.76
CA GLN A 10 6.14 40.15 -7.04
C GLN A 10 6.54 39.42 -5.77
N GLY A 11 5.53 38.99 -4.99
CA GLY A 11 5.73 38.08 -3.90
C GLY A 11 6.52 36.89 -4.44
N SER A 12 7.68 36.63 -3.89
CA SER A 12 8.42 35.40 -4.16
C SER A 12 7.44 34.25 -3.91
N ALA A 13 7.02 33.58 -4.97
CA ALA A 13 6.23 32.38 -4.83
C ALA A 13 7.16 31.39 -4.11
N VAL A 14 6.78 31.02 -2.87
CA VAL A 14 7.51 30.01 -2.12
C VAL A 14 7.48 28.72 -2.95
N THR A 15 8.64 28.16 -3.22
CA THR A 15 8.78 26.93 -4.00
C THR A 15 8.66 25.72 -3.08
N GLU A 16 8.34 24.55 -3.65
CA GLU A 16 8.29 23.27 -2.91
C GLU A 16 9.63 22.95 -2.23
N ASP A 17 10.76 23.24 -2.92
CA ASP A 17 12.10 23.08 -2.38
C ASP A 17 12.35 23.95 -1.14
N GLU A 18 11.84 25.20 -1.14
CA GLU A 18 11.94 26.08 0.03
C GLU A 18 11.12 25.56 1.20
N ILE A 19 9.94 24.98 0.95
CA ILE A 19 9.12 24.33 1.98
C ILE A 19 9.87 23.13 2.56
N HIS A 20 10.46 22.31 1.71
CA HIS A 20 11.25 21.16 2.15
C HIS A 20 12.47 21.55 2.98
N ALA A 21 13.15 22.64 2.61
CA ALA A 21 14.28 23.16 3.38
C ALA A 21 13.85 23.62 4.78
N VAL A 22 12.73 24.36 4.88
CA VAL A 22 12.17 24.81 6.17
C VAL A 22 11.75 23.64 7.06
N LEU A 23 11.12 22.61 6.48
CA LEU A 23 10.74 21.39 7.20
C LEU A 23 11.97 20.63 7.74
N ALA A 24 13.02 20.52 6.94
CA ALA A 24 14.27 19.89 7.35
C ALA A 24 14.97 20.67 8.49
N GLU A 25 14.96 22.01 8.43
CA GLU A 25 15.47 22.87 9.50
C GLU A 25 14.66 22.70 10.79
N GLY A 26 13.32 22.68 10.70
CA GLY A 26 12.42 22.43 11.82
C GLY A 26 12.65 21.06 12.48
N THR A 27 12.92 20.03 11.69
CA THR A 27 13.25 18.69 12.19
C THR A 27 14.61 18.68 12.90
N SER A 28 15.62 19.35 12.33
CA SER A 28 16.96 19.47 12.92
C SER A 28 16.95 20.26 14.23
N ALA A 29 16.06 21.24 14.35
CA ALA A 29 15.84 22.04 15.56
C ALA A 29 14.98 21.31 16.61
N GLY A 30 14.43 20.13 16.32
CA GLY A 30 13.56 19.38 17.23
C GLY A 30 12.16 19.98 17.42
N VAL A 31 11.73 20.88 16.52
CA VAL A 31 10.39 21.50 16.50
C VAL A 31 9.39 20.62 15.79
N ILE A 32 9.85 19.85 14.79
CA ILE A 32 9.07 18.90 14.00
C ILE A 32 9.65 17.50 14.24
N GLU A 33 8.82 16.53 14.54
CA GLU A 33 9.26 15.14 14.68
C GLU A 33 9.54 14.52 13.32
N GLN A 34 10.42 13.53 13.27
CA GLN A 34 10.83 12.89 12.01
C GLN A 34 9.63 12.26 11.26
N HIS A 35 8.68 11.67 11.97
CA HIS A 35 7.50 11.09 11.37
C HIS A 35 6.52 12.17 10.81
N GLU A 36 6.40 13.34 11.47
CA GLU A 36 5.61 14.46 10.98
C GLU A 36 6.20 15.01 9.67
N HIS A 37 7.52 15.18 9.63
CA HIS A 37 8.23 15.55 8.41
C HIS A 37 7.97 14.56 7.26
N GLN A 38 8.01 13.25 7.56
CA GLN A 38 7.74 12.22 6.56
C GLN A 38 6.30 12.29 6.04
N MET A 39 5.30 12.49 6.92
CA MET A 39 3.90 12.64 6.51
C MET A 39 3.71 13.83 5.56
N VAL A 40 4.31 14.99 5.87
CA VAL A 40 4.21 16.17 5.01
C VAL A 40 4.80 15.87 3.63
N ARG A 41 5.97 15.24 3.57
CA ARG A 41 6.58 14.82 2.29
C ARG A 41 5.70 13.86 1.51
N ASN A 42 5.04 12.92 2.19
CA ASN A 42 4.15 11.97 1.55
C ASN A 42 2.89 12.65 1.00
N VAL A 43 2.38 13.69 1.65
CA VAL A 43 1.26 14.50 1.13
C VAL A 43 1.64 15.19 -0.17
N PHE A 44 2.81 15.83 -0.27
CA PHE A 44 3.28 16.43 -1.54
C PHE A 44 3.41 15.36 -2.64
N ARG A 45 3.98 14.21 -2.31
CA ARG A 45 4.12 13.10 -3.26
C ARG A 45 2.79 12.53 -3.76
N LEU A 46 1.68 12.69 -3.02
CA LEU A 46 0.37 12.20 -3.44
C LEU A 46 -0.13 12.91 -4.71
N ASP A 47 0.29 14.17 -4.92
CA ASP A 47 -0.06 14.95 -6.10
C ASP A 47 0.66 14.46 -7.37
N ASP A 48 1.86 13.89 -7.20
CA ASP A 48 2.68 13.37 -8.31
C ASP A 48 2.46 11.88 -8.59
N ARG A 49 2.00 11.11 -7.58
CA ARG A 49 1.86 9.65 -7.67
C ARG A 49 0.55 9.25 -8.32
N ARG A 50 0.65 8.47 -9.41
CA ARG A 50 -0.50 7.84 -10.07
C ARG A 50 -1.06 6.70 -9.23
N LEU A 51 -2.36 6.43 -9.37
CA LEU A 51 -3.04 5.37 -8.64
C LEU A 51 -2.42 3.99 -8.86
N SER A 52 -1.88 3.73 -10.05
CA SER A 52 -1.18 2.47 -10.37
C SER A 52 -0.01 2.14 -9.41
N SER A 53 0.59 3.16 -8.77
CA SER A 53 1.66 2.97 -7.79
C SER A 53 1.19 2.88 -6.33
N LEU A 54 -0.11 3.08 -6.09
CA LEU A 54 -0.71 3.14 -4.75
C LEU A 54 -1.76 2.06 -4.53
N MET A 55 -2.35 1.52 -5.60
CA MET A 55 -3.47 0.57 -5.55
C MET A 55 -3.04 -0.82 -5.09
N ILE A 56 -4.00 -1.56 -4.55
CA ILE A 56 -3.90 -3.01 -4.41
C ILE A 56 -3.96 -3.59 -5.82
N PRO A 57 -2.94 -4.33 -6.28
CA PRO A 57 -2.88 -4.90 -7.63
C PRO A 57 -4.01 -5.91 -7.85
N ARG A 58 -4.44 -6.07 -9.10
CA ARG A 58 -5.50 -7.00 -9.50
C ARG A 58 -5.27 -8.44 -8.98
N ALA A 59 -4.03 -8.91 -8.99
CA ALA A 59 -3.69 -10.26 -8.57
C ALA A 59 -3.99 -10.52 -7.09
N ASP A 60 -3.95 -9.46 -6.26
CA ASP A 60 -4.11 -9.52 -4.80
C ASP A 60 -5.53 -9.21 -4.35
N ILE A 61 -6.46 -8.97 -5.30
CA ILE A 61 -7.85 -8.65 -4.98
C ILE A 61 -8.63 -9.91 -4.66
N GLU A 62 -9.06 -10.04 -3.42
CA GLU A 62 -10.07 -11.00 -3.02
C GLU A 62 -11.48 -10.52 -3.39
N TRP A 63 -12.29 -11.38 -3.99
CA TRP A 63 -13.64 -11.06 -4.42
C TRP A 63 -14.63 -12.19 -4.12
N LEU A 64 -15.93 -11.90 -4.14
CA LEU A 64 -17.03 -12.82 -3.92
C LEU A 64 -17.76 -13.08 -5.25
N GLU A 65 -18.14 -14.35 -5.49
CA GLU A 65 -18.90 -14.73 -6.66
C GLU A 65 -20.35 -14.20 -6.56
N ALA A 66 -20.84 -13.54 -7.61
CA ALA A 66 -22.15 -12.93 -7.65
C ALA A 66 -23.31 -13.93 -7.48
N SER A 67 -23.10 -15.19 -7.82
CA SER A 67 -24.08 -16.28 -7.66
C SER A 67 -24.16 -16.82 -6.23
N PHE A 68 -23.20 -16.50 -5.35
CA PHE A 68 -23.21 -16.96 -3.97
C PHE A 68 -24.44 -16.48 -3.22
N SER A 69 -24.97 -17.36 -2.35
CA SER A 69 -25.86 -16.98 -1.27
C SER A 69 -25.12 -16.20 -0.18
N VAL A 70 -25.86 -15.50 0.67
CA VAL A 70 -25.26 -14.80 1.83
C VAL A 70 -24.54 -15.77 2.76
N ALA A 71 -25.05 -17.01 2.92
CA ALA A 71 -24.40 -18.02 3.75
C ALA A 71 -23.03 -18.43 3.23
N GLU A 72 -22.90 -18.69 1.92
CA GLU A 72 -21.62 -19.01 1.27
C GLU A 72 -20.62 -17.87 1.35
N ALA A 73 -21.09 -16.63 1.14
CA ALA A 73 -20.25 -15.45 1.28
C ALA A 73 -19.71 -15.29 2.71
N LEU A 74 -20.55 -15.46 3.73
CA LEU A 74 -20.14 -15.40 5.14
C LEU A 74 -19.12 -16.49 5.48
N GLN A 75 -19.26 -17.70 4.92
CA GLN A 75 -18.28 -18.78 5.10
C GLN A 75 -16.93 -18.40 4.48
N LYS A 76 -16.93 -17.85 3.26
CA LYS A 76 -15.68 -17.40 2.61
C LYS A 76 -14.99 -16.30 3.38
N VAL A 77 -15.74 -15.28 3.82
CA VAL A 77 -15.21 -14.17 4.64
C VAL A 77 -14.67 -14.68 5.99
N ALA A 78 -15.35 -15.64 6.63
CA ALA A 78 -14.88 -16.23 7.89
C ALA A 78 -13.58 -17.05 7.69
N ALA A 79 -13.46 -17.75 6.57
CA ALA A 79 -12.22 -18.48 6.23
C ALA A 79 -11.05 -17.52 5.99
N ALA A 80 -11.24 -16.40 5.30
CA ALA A 80 -10.25 -15.35 5.13
C ALA A 80 -9.86 -14.73 6.51
N GLY A 81 -10.83 -14.57 7.41
CA GLY A 81 -10.62 -14.09 8.77
C GLY A 81 -9.71 -14.98 9.61
N ALA A 82 -9.73 -16.29 9.40
CA ALA A 82 -8.83 -17.23 10.06
C ALA A 82 -7.35 -17.05 9.63
N LEU A 83 -7.13 -16.40 8.48
CA LEU A 83 -5.82 -16.07 7.91
C LEU A 83 -5.42 -14.60 8.14
N ASN A 84 -6.14 -13.87 9.02
CA ASN A 84 -5.97 -12.41 9.23
C ASN A 84 -6.20 -11.53 7.97
N LEU A 85 -6.86 -12.06 6.94
CA LEU A 85 -7.16 -11.38 5.67
C LEU A 85 -8.59 -10.79 5.66
N VAL A 86 -9.02 -10.11 6.71
CA VAL A 86 -10.38 -9.55 6.80
C VAL A 86 -10.43 -8.18 6.15
N HIS A 87 -11.19 -8.09 5.07
CA HIS A 87 -11.55 -6.81 4.47
C HIS A 87 -12.96 -6.38 4.91
N SER A 88 -13.19 -5.08 5.06
CA SER A 88 -14.53 -4.55 5.37
C SER A 88 -15.46 -4.56 4.15
N TRP A 89 -14.90 -4.59 2.94
CA TRP A 89 -15.58 -4.55 1.66
C TRP A 89 -14.96 -5.56 0.69
N TYR A 90 -15.82 -6.21 -0.08
CA TYR A 90 -15.43 -7.16 -1.12
C TYR A 90 -16.04 -6.76 -2.46
N PRO A 91 -15.29 -6.84 -3.57
CA PRO A 91 -15.84 -6.90 -4.91
C PRO A 91 -16.81 -8.07 -5.05
N VAL A 92 -17.89 -7.87 -5.79
CA VAL A 92 -18.82 -8.93 -6.23
C VAL A 92 -18.70 -9.04 -7.72
N CYS A 93 -18.23 -10.19 -8.22
CA CYS A 93 -17.92 -10.42 -9.63
C CYS A 93 -18.58 -11.68 -10.16
N ARG A 94 -18.73 -11.79 -11.50
CA ARG A 94 -19.10 -13.04 -12.18
C ARG A 94 -17.87 -13.66 -12.81
N ASN A 95 -17.47 -14.81 -12.31
CA ASN A 95 -16.35 -15.63 -12.78
C ASN A 95 -14.97 -14.95 -12.73
N SER A 96 -14.87 -13.64 -12.85
CA SER A 96 -13.59 -12.91 -12.82
C SER A 96 -13.78 -11.43 -12.48
N LEU A 97 -12.67 -10.74 -12.21
CA LEU A 97 -12.62 -9.27 -12.04
C LEU A 97 -12.89 -8.48 -13.34
N ASP A 98 -13.09 -9.14 -14.49
CA ASP A 98 -13.51 -8.48 -15.73
C ASP A 98 -15.02 -8.21 -15.75
N ASP A 99 -15.81 -8.93 -14.95
CA ASP A 99 -17.27 -8.71 -14.82
C ASP A 99 -17.61 -8.36 -13.37
N VAL A 100 -17.29 -7.13 -12.97
CA VAL A 100 -17.63 -6.58 -11.65
C VAL A 100 -19.10 -6.19 -11.64
N VAL A 101 -19.90 -6.88 -10.83
CA VAL A 101 -21.32 -6.60 -10.61
C VAL A 101 -21.53 -5.46 -9.61
N GLY A 102 -20.66 -5.37 -8.61
CA GLY A 102 -20.76 -4.36 -7.57
C GLY A 102 -19.80 -4.61 -6.41
N VAL A 103 -20.14 -4.04 -5.26
CA VAL A 103 -19.39 -4.23 -4.01
C VAL A 103 -20.33 -4.58 -2.86
N MET A 104 -19.82 -5.33 -1.89
CA MET A 104 -20.56 -5.79 -0.72
C MET A 104 -19.74 -5.54 0.55
N SER A 105 -20.35 -4.96 1.59
CA SER A 105 -19.72 -4.86 2.89
C SER A 105 -20.01 -6.07 3.77
N VAL A 106 -19.04 -6.47 4.59
CA VAL A 106 -19.23 -7.52 5.61
C VAL A 106 -20.36 -7.15 6.57
N ALA A 107 -20.49 -5.89 6.95
CA ALA A 107 -21.59 -5.40 7.78
C ALA A 107 -22.96 -5.59 7.12
N HIS A 108 -23.07 -5.46 5.78
CA HIS A 108 -24.30 -5.73 5.06
C HIS A 108 -24.61 -7.24 5.02
N LEU A 109 -23.60 -8.08 4.74
CA LEU A 109 -23.75 -9.54 4.80
C LEU A 109 -24.26 -10.02 6.15
N LEU A 110 -23.69 -9.51 7.25
CA LEU A 110 -24.11 -9.85 8.61
C LEU A 110 -25.54 -9.38 8.90
N ARG A 111 -25.95 -8.23 8.38
CA ARG A 111 -27.31 -7.71 8.54
C ARG A 111 -28.35 -8.54 7.80
N LEU A 112 -28.04 -9.02 6.59
CA LEU A 112 -28.89 -9.91 5.82
C LEU A 112 -29.04 -11.26 6.52
N GLY A 113 -27.94 -11.78 7.04
CA GLY A 113 -27.87 -13.05 7.75
C GLY A 113 -27.91 -14.28 6.82
N PRO A 114 -27.51 -15.47 7.31
CA PRO A 114 -27.33 -16.66 6.48
C PRO A 114 -28.63 -17.25 5.94
N ALA A 115 -29.78 -16.86 6.50
CA ALA A 115 -31.10 -17.32 6.05
C ALA A 115 -31.69 -16.46 4.90
N HIS A 116 -30.97 -15.40 4.48
CA HIS A 116 -31.43 -14.52 3.40
C HIS A 116 -31.59 -15.30 2.09
N VAL A 117 -32.73 -15.08 1.42
CA VAL A 117 -33.02 -15.70 0.11
C VAL A 117 -32.67 -14.71 -0.99
N GLY A 118 -31.66 -15.04 -1.76
CA GLY A 118 -31.16 -14.20 -2.86
C GLY A 118 -29.67 -14.43 -3.09
N THR A 119 -29.16 -13.85 -4.16
CA THR A 119 -27.72 -13.91 -4.50
C THR A 119 -27.02 -12.60 -4.20
N LEU A 120 -25.70 -12.65 -4.03
CA LEU A 120 -24.90 -11.43 -3.78
C LEU A 120 -25.06 -10.41 -4.91
N GLY A 121 -25.18 -10.87 -6.16
CA GLY A 121 -25.36 -9.97 -7.30
C GLY A 121 -26.63 -9.13 -7.24
N GLN A 122 -27.68 -9.58 -6.51
CA GLN A 122 -28.92 -8.82 -6.31
C GLN A 122 -28.78 -7.79 -5.17
N GLU A 123 -27.92 -8.05 -4.20
CA GLU A 123 -27.72 -7.26 -2.99
C GLU A 123 -26.49 -6.31 -3.08
N ALA A 124 -25.65 -6.49 -4.10
CA ALA A 124 -24.46 -5.69 -4.30
C ALA A 124 -24.80 -4.22 -4.62
N THR A 125 -24.05 -3.32 -4.04
CA THR A 125 -24.12 -1.89 -4.36
C THR A 125 -23.25 -1.59 -5.58
N ALA A 126 -23.61 -0.56 -6.35
CA ALA A 126 -22.88 -0.19 -7.57
C ALA A 126 -21.40 0.07 -7.30
N ALA A 127 -20.54 -0.50 -8.16
CA ALA A 127 -19.11 -0.25 -8.17
C ALA A 127 -18.79 1.15 -8.72
N VAL A 128 -17.70 1.74 -8.22
CA VAL A 128 -17.16 3.00 -8.72
C VAL A 128 -15.81 2.71 -9.40
N PHE A 129 -15.66 3.21 -10.62
CA PHE A 129 -14.44 3.04 -11.41
C PHE A 129 -13.74 4.38 -11.62
N VAL A 130 -12.42 4.38 -11.54
CA VAL A 130 -11.57 5.56 -11.76
C VAL A 130 -10.39 5.20 -12.67
N PRO A 131 -9.93 6.12 -13.53
CA PRO A 131 -8.76 5.88 -14.37
C PRO A 131 -7.47 5.75 -13.54
N GLU A 132 -6.56 4.86 -13.94
CA GLU A 132 -5.24 4.72 -13.30
C GLU A 132 -4.34 5.96 -13.42
N ALA A 133 -4.63 6.82 -14.40
CA ALA A 133 -3.91 8.06 -14.64
C ALA A 133 -4.17 9.14 -13.57
N LEU A 134 -5.25 9.00 -12.77
CA LEU A 134 -5.52 9.91 -11.65
C LEU A 134 -4.38 9.89 -10.63
N THR A 135 -4.18 11.04 -9.99
CA THR A 135 -3.25 11.17 -8.85
C THR A 135 -3.92 10.76 -7.53
N GLY A 136 -3.11 10.46 -6.52
CA GLY A 136 -3.62 10.16 -5.18
C GLY A 136 -4.41 11.32 -4.58
N MET A 137 -4.00 12.58 -4.87
CA MET A 137 -4.71 13.77 -4.38
C MET A 137 -6.09 13.92 -5.04
N GLU A 138 -6.19 13.72 -6.35
CA GLU A 138 -7.47 13.76 -7.06
C GLU A 138 -8.43 12.69 -6.57
N LEU A 139 -7.92 11.49 -6.25
CA LEU A 139 -8.73 10.42 -5.66
C LEU A 139 -9.20 10.78 -4.24
N LEU A 140 -8.34 11.40 -3.42
CA LEU A 140 -8.71 11.86 -2.08
C LEU A 140 -9.89 12.86 -2.14
N GLU A 141 -9.86 13.77 -3.09
CA GLU A 141 -10.97 14.72 -3.31
C GLU A 141 -12.26 13.99 -3.73
N GLN A 142 -12.16 12.97 -4.59
CA GLN A 142 -13.33 12.16 -4.97
C GLN A 142 -13.92 11.40 -3.77
N PHE A 143 -13.10 10.79 -2.91
CA PHE A 143 -13.58 10.13 -1.70
C PHE A 143 -14.29 11.11 -0.76
N ARG A 144 -13.75 12.33 -0.60
CA ARG A 144 -14.39 13.39 0.21
C ARG A 144 -15.74 13.83 -0.35
N ALA A 145 -15.85 13.94 -1.67
CA ALA A 145 -17.06 14.41 -2.34
C ALA A 145 -18.19 13.37 -2.36
N ARG A 146 -17.86 12.07 -2.45
CA ARG A 146 -18.85 11.00 -2.73
C ARG A 146 -19.05 9.99 -1.61
N ALA A 147 -18.41 10.15 -0.45
CA ALA A 147 -18.38 9.16 0.63
C ALA A 147 -18.05 7.73 0.10
N GLY A 148 -17.19 7.65 -0.92
CA GLY A 148 -16.72 6.41 -1.54
C GLY A 148 -15.98 5.56 -0.53
N ARG A 149 -16.15 4.24 -0.61
CA ARG A 149 -15.56 3.29 0.34
C ARG A 149 -14.55 2.36 -0.31
N LEU A 150 -14.71 2.14 -1.61
CA LEU A 150 -13.84 1.34 -2.46
C LEU A 150 -14.03 1.81 -3.90
N VAL A 151 -12.94 1.95 -4.65
CA VAL A 151 -12.96 2.24 -6.08
C VAL A 151 -12.11 1.22 -6.83
N PHE A 152 -12.54 0.87 -8.04
CA PHE A 152 -11.75 0.07 -8.96
C PHE A 152 -10.92 1.01 -9.85
N VAL A 153 -9.65 0.70 -9.97
CA VAL A 153 -8.73 1.41 -10.86
C VAL A 153 -8.70 0.69 -12.20
N VAL A 154 -8.99 1.41 -13.28
CA VAL A 154 -9.07 0.83 -14.63
C VAL A 154 -8.10 1.51 -15.59
N ASP A 155 -7.64 0.75 -16.59
CA ASP A 155 -6.88 1.27 -17.71
C ASP A 155 -7.77 1.96 -18.77
N GLU A 156 -7.18 2.38 -19.90
CA GLU A 156 -7.86 3.06 -21.00
C GLU A 156 -8.90 2.19 -21.72
N TYR A 157 -8.84 0.88 -21.54
CA TYR A 157 -9.77 -0.11 -22.11
C TYR A 157 -10.88 -0.49 -21.14
N GLY A 158 -10.85 0.02 -19.91
CA GLY A 158 -11.82 -0.30 -18.87
C GLY A 158 -11.51 -1.59 -18.13
N VAL A 159 -10.33 -2.18 -18.31
CA VAL A 159 -9.90 -3.39 -17.59
C VAL A 159 -9.44 -3.02 -16.18
N VAL A 160 -9.94 -3.74 -15.18
CA VAL A 160 -9.55 -3.54 -13.77
C VAL A 160 -8.07 -3.91 -13.58
N GLN A 161 -7.28 -2.92 -13.18
CA GLN A 161 -5.86 -3.04 -12.85
C GLN A 161 -5.63 -3.23 -11.35
N GLY A 162 -6.53 -2.68 -10.53
CA GLY A 162 -6.44 -2.76 -9.08
C GLY A 162 -7.67 -2.17 -8.40
N LEU A 163 -7.59 -2.03 -7.08
CA LEU A 163 -8.57 -1.30 -6.29
C LEU A 163 -7.90 -0.41 -5.24
N MET A 164 -8.64 0.59 -4.78
CA MET A 164 -8.21 1.47 -3.70
C MET A 164 -9.35 1.78 -2.73
N THR A 165 -8.97 1.96 -1.47
CA THR A 165 -9.83 2.42 -0.39
C THR A 165 -9.30 3.71 0.22
N PRO A 166 -10.09 4.46 1.00
CA PRO A 166 -9.58 5.61 1.77
C PRO A 166 -8.44 5.24 2.73
N ARG A 167 -8.39 3.99 3.20
CA ARG A 167 -7.33 3.49 4.05
C ARG A 167 -5.99 3.46 3.32
N ASP A 168 -5.98 2.99 2.07
CA ASP A 168 -4.75 2.91 1.27
C ASP A 168 -4.15 4.30 1.02
N LEU A 169 -5.00 5.33 0.80
CA LEU A 169 -4.55 6.71 0.74
C LEU A 169 -4.01 7.22 2.08
N LEU A 170 -4.67 6.86 3.19
CA LEU A 170 -4.19 7.23 4.51
C LEU A 170 -2.83 6.58 4.78
N GLU A 171 -2.65 5.30 4.46
CA GLU A 171 -1.38 4.59 4.56
C GLU A 171 -0.29 5.20 3.66
N ALA A 172 -0.66 5.68 2.47
CA ALA A 172 0.27 6.40 1.60
C ALA A 172 0.80 7.72 2.23
N ILE A 173 0.02 8.36 3.11
CA ILE A 173 0.40 9.59 3.82
C ILE A 173 1.16 9.28 5.10
N THR A 174 0.60 8.42 5.95
CA THR A 174 1.11 8.18 7.32
C THR A 174 2.23 7.14 7.36
N GLY A 175 2.42 6.36 6.29
CA GLY A 175 3.11 5.09 6.34
C GLY A 175 2.20 3.99 6.86
N GLU A 176 2.70 2.79 7.02
CA GLU A 176 1.93 1.65 7.50
C GLU A 176 1.21 1.95 8.82
N LEU A 177 -0.12 1.84 8.82
CA LEU A 177 -0.97 2.13 9.99
C LEU A 177 -0.89 1.06 11.09
N GLN A 178 -0.26 -0.07 10.80
CA GLN A 178 -0.05 -1.15 11.77
C GLN A 178 1.40 -1.63 11.74
N PRO A 179 2.34 -0.87 12.35
CA PRO A 179 3.71 -1.36 12.49
C PRO A 179 3.83 -2.60 13.40
N GLY A 180 2.75 -3.01 14.08
CA GLY A 180 2.79 -4.04 15.10
C GLY A 180 2.26 -5.43 14.72
N MET A 181 1.59 -5.61 13.56
CA MET A 181 1.08 -6.93 13.15
C MET A 181 1.82 -7.58 11.98
N GLN A 182 2.50 -6.80 11.14
CA GLN A 182 3.34 -7.33 10.06
C GLN A 182 4.82 -7.39 10.43
N THR A 183 5.26 -6.57 11.38
CA THR A 183 6.67 -6.57 11.82
C THR A 183 7.11 -7.90 12.42
N ASP A 184 6.24 -8.60 13.14
CA ASP A 184 6.54 -9.95 13.65
C ASP A 184 6.38 -11.05 12.58
N ALA A 185 5.65 -10.78 11.47
CA ALA A 185 5.50 -11.73 10.37
C ALA A 185 6.75 -11.81 9.47
N TRP A 186 7.46 -10.69 9.27
CA TRP A 186 8.63 -10.62 8.38
C TRP A 186 9.95 -11.02 9.04
N ALA A 187 10.05 -10.91 10.37
CA ALA A 187 11.29 -11.15 11.08
C ALA A 187 11.04 -11.63 12.51
N HIS A 188 11.68 -12.71 12.88
CA HIS A 188 11.62 -13.28 14.21
C HIS A 188 13.01 -13.39 14.82
N GLU A 189 13.24 -12.71 15.96
CA GLU A 189 14.49 -12.87 16.68
C GLU A 189 14.40 -14.09 17.58
N ARG A 190 15.28 -15.06 17.35
CA ARG A 190 15.38 -16.27 18.15
C ARG A 190 16.15 -15.99 19.46
N PRO A 191 15.94 -16.80 20.50
CA PRO A 191 16.64 -16.62 21.79
C PRO A 191 18.17 -16.69 21.70
N ASP A 192 18.71 -17.24 20.62
CA ASP A 192 20.14 -17.34 20.32
C ASP A 192 20.70 -16.09 19.59
N GLY A 193 19.88 -15.05 19.37
CA GLY A 193 20.26 -13.82 18.68
C GLY A 193 20.29 -13.94 17.15
N ILE A 194 19.78 -15.04 16.62
CA ILE A 194 19.61 -15.25 15.17
C ILE A 194 18.27 -14.68 14.74
N TRP A 195 18.27 -13.92 13.65
CA TRP A 195 17.05 -13.42 13.01
C TRP A 195 16.59 -14.39 11.92
N GLU A 196 15.35 -14.83 12.01
CA GLU A 196 14.65 -15.52 10.94
C GLU A 196 13.84 -14.49 10.15
N LEU A 197 14.11 -14.37 8.84
CA LEU A 197 13.55 -13.33 7.98
C LEU A 197 12.76 -13.94 6.84
N ASP A 198 11.65 -13.33 6.49
CA ASP A 198 10.92 -13.64 5.27
C ASP A 198 11.64 -13.03 4.06
N GLY A 199 11.83 -13.80 3.00
CA GLY A 199 12.46 -13.34 1.76
C GLY A 199 11.69 -12.20 1.07
N LEU A 200 10.40 -12.07 1.28
CA LEU A 200 9.56 -10.99 0.77
C LEU A 200 9.63 -9.71 1.62
N MET A 201 10.29 -9.76 2.78
CA MET A 201 10.48 -8.58 3.63
C MET A 201 11.10 -7.42 2.85
N PRO A 202 10.51 -6.20 2.92
CA PRO A 202 11.07 -5.01 2.27
C PRO A 202 12.46 -4.67 2.81
N VAL A 203 13.40 -4.27 1.95
CA VAL A 203 14.76 -3.89 2.37
C VAL A 203 14.79 -2.67 3.29
N SER A 204 13.79 -1.80 3.21
CA SER A 204 13.62 -0.68 4.14
C SER A 204 13.38 -1.15 5.57
N GLU A 205 12.60 -2.21 5.76
CA GLU A 205 12.33 -2.84 7.05
C GLU A 205 13.56 -3.60 7.56
N LEU A 206 14.26 -4.35 6.68
CA LEU A 206 15.52 -5.00 7.00
C LEU A 206 16.53 -4.00 7.58
N ARG A 207 16.70 -2.84 6.93
CA ARG A 207 17.59 -1.78 7.38
C ARG A 207 17.23 -1.26 8.76
N ALA A 208 15.97 -0.99 8.98
CA ALA A 208 15.47 -0.46 10.26
C ALA A 208 15.73 -1.46 11.41
N ARG A 209 15.48 -2.76 11.19
CA ARG A 209 15.64 -3.80 12.21
C ARG A 209 17.08 -4.17 12.52
N LEU A 210 17.90 -4.32 11.51
CA LEU A 210 19.28 -4.73 11.67
C LEU A 210 20.25 -3.54 11.81
N GLY A 211 19.74 -2.30 11.78
CA GLY A 211 20.56 -1.09 11.91
C GLY A 211 21.52 -0.87 10.73
N ILE A 212 21.19 -1.38 9.56
CA ILE A 212 22.01 -1.28 8.35
C ILE A 212 21.89 0.13 7.77
N ARG A 213 23.03 0.81 7.58
CA ARG A 213 23.06 2.18 7.05
C ARG A 213 23.04 2.22 5.53
N GLU A 214 23.73 1.31 4.88
CA GLU A 214 23.91 1.27 3.42
C GLU A 214 23.83 -0.16 2.94
N LEU A 215 23.14 -0.37 1.80
CA LEU A 215 23.06 -1.65 1.11
C LEU A 215 23.76 -1.57 -0.25
N PRO A 216 24.35 -2.66 -0.75
CA PRO A 216 25.03 -2.69 -2.03
C PRO A 216 24.09 -2.32 -3.18
N ASP A 217 24.51 -1.41 -4.08
CA ASP A 217 23.78 -1.01 -5.30
C ASP A 217 22.32 -0.52 -5.09
N GLU A 218 21.98 -0.04 -3.90
CA GLU A 218 20.63 0.45 -3.56
C GLU A 218 20.17 1.59 -4.50
N GLU A 219 21.11 2.47 -4.90
CA GLU A 219 20.81 3.59 -5.82
C GLU A 219 20.37 3.14 -7.22
N ARG A 220 20.66 1.90 -7.60
CA ARG A 220 20.29 1.33 -8.90
C ARG A 220 18.87 0.76 -8.92
N GLY A 221 18.21 0.65 -7.77
CA GLY A 221 16.85 0.13 -7.68
C GLY A 221 16.67 -1.32 -8.13
N LEU A 222 17.72 -2.13 -8.02
CA LEU A 222 17.75 -3.51 -8.54
C LEU A 222 16.91 -4.48 -7.70
N TYR A 223 16.58 -4.13 -6.46
CA TYR A 223 15.85 -4.99 -5.53
C TYR A 223 15.01 -4.14 -4.54
N ASN A 224 13.91 -4.73 -4.07
CA ASN A 224 13.03 -4.13 -3.07
C ASN A 224 12.79 -5.05 -1.86
N THR A 225 13.20 -6.31 -1.94
CA THR A 225 13.00 -7.34 -0.90
C THR A 225 14.32 -7.98 -0.50
N VAL A 226 14.32 -8.67 0.65
CA VAL A 226 15.49 -9.42 1.15
C VAL A 226 15.94 -10.47 0.14
N ALA A 227 15.02 -11.27 -0.41
CA ALA A 227 15.36 -12.25 -1.45
C ALA A 227 15.99 -11.58 -2.68
N GLY A 228 15.42 -10.44 -3.14
CA GLY A 228 15.98 -9.66 -4.25
C GLY A 228 17.37 -9.12 -3.94
N LEU A 229 17.63 -8.64 -2.72
CA LEU A 229 18.96 -8.20 -2.27
C LEU A 229 19.95 -9.35 -2.31
N LEU A 230 19.59 -10.52 -1.76
CA LEU A 230 20.49 -11.69 -1.73
C LEU A 230 20.80 -12.18 -3.13
N MET A 231 19.81 -12.20 -4.05
CA MET A 231 20.05 -12.51 -5.46
C MET A 231 20.96 -11.49 -6.16
N ALA A 232 20.82 -10.20 -5.84
CA ALA A 232 21.66 -9.17 -6.42
C ALA A 232 23.12 -9.28 -5.93
N VAL A 233 23.32 -9.63 -4.66
CA VAL A 233 24.65 -9.79 -4.06
C VAL A 233 25.33 -11.07 -4.54
N SER A 234 24.62 -12.21 -4.61
CA SER A 234 25.16 -13.49 -5.08
C SER A 234 25.34 -13.58 -6.59
N GLY A 235 24.58 -12.77 -7.35
CA GLY A 235 24.55 -12.79 -8.80
C GLY A 235 23.80 -13.99 -9.41
N HIS A 236 23.13 -14.81 -8.58
CA HIS A 236 22.33 -15.99 -9.00
C HIS A 236 21.19 -16.23 -8.00
N LEU A 237 20.28 -17.16 -8.32
CA LEU A 237 19.29 -17.64 -7.37
C LEU A 237 19.97 -18.49 -6.29
N PRO A 238 19.98 -18.07 -5.02
CA PRO A 238 20.65 -18.82 -3.96
C PRO A 238 20.01 -20.18 -3.70
N SER A 239 20.82 -21.13 -3.24
CA SER A 239 20.37 -22.48 -2.85
C SER A 239 20.13 -22.58 -1.35
N VAL A 240 19.27 -23.51 -0.92
CA VAL A 240 19.07 -23.79 0.52
C VAL A 240 20.38 -24.23 1.17
N GLY A 241 20.72 -23.62 2.31
CA GLY A 241 21.98 -23.79 3.02
C GLY A 241 23.12 -22.88 2.53
N GLU A 242 22.87 -22.03 1.54
CA GLU A 242 23.86 -21.06 1.06
C GLU A 242 23.99 -19.89 2.03
N HIS A 243 25.22 -19.45 2.25
CA HIS A 243 25.58 -18.31 3.09
C HIS A 243 26.01 -17.13 2.24
N ILE A 244 25.42 -15.97 2.47
CA ILE A 244 25.68 -14.74 1.72
C ILE A 244 26.01 -13.62 2.71
N ASP A 245 27.24 -13.09 2.61
CA ASP A 245 27.66 -11.95 3.44
C ASP A 245 27.25 -10.64 2.80
N CYS A 246 26.46 -9.83 3.53
CA CYS A 246 25.96 -8.55 3.06
C CYS A 246 25.86 -7.55 4.22
N ALA A 247 26.37 -6.34 4.03
CA ALA A 247 26.24 -5.21 4.96
C ALA A 247 26.63 -5.54 6.43
N GLY A 248 27.61 -6.43 6.62
CA GLY A 248 28.11 -6.85 7.95
C GLY A 248 27.30 -7.97 8.60
N TRP A 249 26.32 -8.54 7.90
CA TRP A 249 25.52 -9.68 8.30
C TRP A 249 25.78 -10.88 7.39
N CYS A 250 25.71 -12.09 7.95
CA CYS A 250 25.74 -13.33 7.21
C CYS A 250 24.32 -13.89 7.12
N PHE A 251 23.80 -14.02 5.91
CA PHE A 251 22.46 -14.56 5.64
C PHE A 251 22.59 -16.02 5.20
N GLU A 252 21.85 -16.91 5.85
CA GLU A 252 21.69 -18.30 5.44
C GLU A 252 20.31 -18.51 4.83
N VAL A 253 20.25 -19.09 3.63
CA VAL A 253 18.98 -19.45 2.98
C VAL A 253 18.44 -20.75 3.57
N THR A 254 17.38 -20.68 4.36
CA THR A 254 16.80 -21.84 5.05
C THR A 254 15.74 -22.56 4.24
N ALA A 255 14.98 -21.82 3.41
CA ALA A 255 13.93 -22.39 2.54
C ALA A 255 13.78 -21.55 1.27
N LEU A 256 13.26 -22.17 0.21
CA LEU A 256 12.80 -21.52 -1.03
C LEU A 256 11.34 -21.91 -1.24
N GLU A 257 10.45 -20.92 -1.21
CA GLU A 257 9.05 -21.06 -1.57
C GLU A 257 8.84 -20.38 -2.91
N GLY A 258 8.39 -21.11 -3.93
CA GLY A 258 8.23 -20.64 -5.30
C GLY A 258 6.82 -20.80 -5.81
#